data_643ddfb9351aa011a89f81cde4c1f100
#
_entry.id   643ddfb9351aa011a89f81cde4c1f100
#
_cell.length_a   1.000
_cell.length_b   1.000
_cell.length_c   1.000
_cell.angle_alpha   90.00
_cell.angle_beta   90.00
_cell.angle_gamma   90.00
#
_symmetry.space_group_name_H-M   'P 1'
#
loop_
_entity.id
_entity.type
_entity.pdbx_description
1 polymer ?
#
loop_
_entity_poly.entity_id
_entity_poly.type
_entity_poly.pdbx_seq_one_letter_code
_entity_poly.pdbx_strand_id
1 'polypeptide(L)'
;MLSKSLALCQNLTKRLSSVKLISSKTFKTADGKPRDALTVHNVDFIIDPDEKMVDEYMKVYGNQRLNFKRNDIDIWRKSFKDSYSFWLVCLKGTNKIVQMSHVLNFPPLPAHNDILHQYHGFFWVDPDYRATDSMAIFDYIEKHRSRNQAENDLGTYLPHAANMIKRIYGTNDYQHIMYVSYYQPDEMQVPDDLNLDGIFFKNATEVPDMDIVKYDNTVFPYERSKYMLNLLRDPEGFGKVAYDNNGKVIGFGNVIIYPSGECVLTPLYADDSKVAQAIFKSILKEIPLNDKKLLRFQIRSIDRCENAFEWIQPFVKNPIRKEIMGYMAGSSHPPTVNYKKTYANTPYTT
;
A
#
# COMPACT_ATOMS: atom_id res chain seq x y z
N MET A 1 21.30 15.63 17.08
CA MET A 1 20.30 14.61 16.68
C MET A 1 20.90 13.43 15.90
N LEU A 2 21.96 13.63 15.13
CA LEU A 2 22.68 12.55 14.41
C LEU A 2 23.21 11.39 15.29
N SER A 3 23.43 11.61 16.59
CA SER A 3 23.98 10.59 17.47
C SER A 3 23.00 9.47 17.88
N LYS A 4 21.69 9.74 17.87
CA LYS A 4 20.66 8.72 18.25
C LYS A 4 20.34 7.74 17.12
N SER A 5 20.33 8.22 15.88
CA SER A 5 20.10 7.37 14.69
C SER A 5 21.28 6.42 14.48
N LEU A 6 22.51 6.92 14.61
CA LEU A 6 23.70 6.07 14.52
C LEU A 6 23.75 5.01 15.65
N ALA A 7 23.28 5.34 16.83
CA ALA A 7 23.23 4.42 17.97
C ALA A 7 22.17 3.31 17.77
N LEU A 8 21.04 3.63 17.11
CA LEU A 8 20.01 2.65 16.79
C LEU A 8 20.49 1.66 15.71
N CYS A 9 21.11 2.16 14.64
CA CYS A 9 21.74 1.33 13.62
C CYS A 9 22.88 0.46 14.18
N GLN A 10 23.72 1.01 15.04
CA GLN A 10 24.80 0.27 15.68
C GLN A 10 24.29 -0.81 16.66
N ASN A 11 23.16 -0.58 17.33
CA ASN A 11 22.54 -1.58 18.20
C ASN A 11 21.87 -2.70 17.42
N LEU A 12 21.24 -2.42 16.29
CA LEU A 12 20.72 -3.42 15.37
C LEU A 12 21.85 -4.26 14.78
N THR A 13 22.94 -3.62 14.36
CA THR A 13 24.13 -4.30 13.83
C THR A 13 24.79 -5.20 14.88
N LYS A 14 24.90 -4.75 16.13
CA LYS A 14 25.43 -5.56 17.24
C LYS A 14 24.49 -6.72 17.61
N ARG A 15 23.17 -6.54 17.53
CA ARG A 15 22.19 -7.60 17.82
C ARG A 15 22.12 -8.64 16.72
N LEU A 16 22.29 -8.26 15.44
CA LEU A 16 22.33 -9.19 14.32
C LEU A 16 23.69 -9.86 14.14
N SER A 17 24.81 -9.19 14.47
CA SER A 17 26.13 -9.82 14.48
C SER A 17 26.33 -10.77 15.67
N SER A 18 25.53 -10.64 16.73
CA SER A 18 25.50 -11.61 17.85
C SER A 18 24.59 -12.82 17.55
N VAL A 19 23.84 -12.84 16.45
CA VAL A 19 23.34 -14.10 15.89
C VAL A 19 24.57 -14.83 15.39
N LYS A 20 25.25 -15.55 16.31
CA LYS A 20 26.24 -16.57 15.95
C LYS A 20 25.64 -17.32 14.75
N LEU A 21 26.34 -17.33 13.63
CA LEU A 21 26.08 -18.24 12.53
C LEU A 21 25.82 -19.60 13.17
N ILE A 22 24.56 -19.98 13.23
CA ILE A 22 24.17 -21.29 13.77
C ILE A 22 24.57 -22.27 12.67
N SER A 23 25.79 -22.75 12.79
CA SER A 23 26.48 -23.61 11.82
C SER A 23 25.86 -24.99 11.67
N SER A 24 24.58 -25.20 12.01
CA SER A 24 23.94 -26.51 11.90
C SER A 24 22.44 -26.48 11.56
N LYS A 25 21.84 -25.33 11.19
CA LYS A 25 20.46 -25.33 10.71
C LYS A 25 20.43 -25.73 9.26
N THR A 26 19.96 -26.94 8.98
CA THR A 26 19.56 -27.33 7.63
C THR A 26 18.36 -26.50 7.22
N PHE A 27 18.52 -25.62 6.26
CA PHE A 27 17.40 -24.89 5.65
C PHE A 27 16.58 -25.86 4.80
N LYS A 28 15.28 -25.63 4.73
CA LYS A 28 14.37 -26.50 3.98
C LYS A 28 13.49 -25.66 3.08
N THR A 29 13.12 -26.24 1.95
CA THR A 29 12.06 -25.75 1.08
C THR A 29 10.70 -25.93 1.74
N ALA A 30 9.64 -25.36 1.15
CA ALA A 30 8.28 -25.48 1.67
C ALA A 30 7.80 -26.93 1.74
N ASP A 31 8.29 -27.81 0.84
CA ASP A 31 8.01 -29.25 0.82
C ASP A 31 8.99 -30.09 1.70
N GLY A 32 9.83 -29.40 2.48
CA GLY A 32 10.71 -30.03 3.48
C GLY A 32 12.07 -30.51 2.98
N LYS A 33 12.41 -30.30 1.70
CA LYS A 33 13.73 -30.68 1.15
C LYS A 33 14.86 -29.80 1.64
N PRO A 34 16.07 -30.32 1.86
CA PRO A 34 17.23 -29.50 2.18
C PRO A 34 17.51 -28.46 1.10
N ARG A 35 17.90 -27.27 1.49
CA ARG A 35 18.37 -26.21 0.61
C ARG A 35 19.51 -25.41 1.24
N ASP A 36 20.26 -24.71 0.41
CA ASP A 36 21.28 -23.78 0.88
C ASP A 36 20.65 -22.52 1.49
N ALA A 37 21.32 -21.95 2.47
CA ALA A 37 20.97 -20.65 3.02
C ALA A 37 21.11 -19.56 1.95
N LEU A 38 20.20 -18.58 1.94
CA LEU A 38 20.42 -17.35 1.17
C LEU A 38 21.52 -16.53 1.80
N THR A 39 22.49 -16.17 0.99
CA THR A 39 23.59 -15.28 1.38
C THR A 39 23.82 -14.26 0.27
N VAL A 40 24.48 -13.14 0.61
CA VAL A 40 24.86 -12.12 -0.38
C VAL A 40 25.79 -12.64 -1.49
N HIS A 41 26.38 -13.81 -1.31
CA HIS A 41 27.30 -14.43 -2.27
C HIS A 41 26.62 -15.34 -3.28
N ASN A 42 25.42 -15.88 -2.94
CA ASN A 42 24.68 -16.80 -3.81
C ASN A 42 23.39 -16.18 -4.39
N VAL A 43 23.27 -14.87 -4.32
CA VAL A 43 22.17 -14.11 -4.95
C VAL A 43 22.71 -12.99 -5.83
N ASP A 44 21.91 -12.61 -6.81
CA ASP A 44 22.08 -11.41 -7.63
C ASP A 44 21.01 -10.40 -7.25
N PHE A 45 21.40 -9.13 -7.08
CA PHE A 45 20.51 -8.01 -6.76
C PHE A 45 20.22 -7.21 -8.00
N ILE A 46 18.96 -7.10 -8.38
CA ILE A 46 18.51 -6.36 -9.55
C ILE A 46 17.66 -5.19 -9.04
N ILE A 47 18.16 -3.97 -9.28
CA ILE A 47 17.44 -2.73 -8.93
C ILE A 47 16.84 -2.19 -10.21
N ASP A 48 15.58 -1.75 -10.14
CA ASP A 48 14.80 -1.22 -11.24
C ASP A 48 14.86 -2.18 -12.46
N PRO A 49 14.36 -3.44 -12.28
CA PRO A 49 14.43 -4.48 -13.27
C PRO A 49 13.83 -4.04 -14.60
N ASP A 50 14.38 -4.58 -15.70
CA ASP A 50 13.83 -4.36 -17.03
C ASP A 50 12.46 -5.00 -17.21
N GLU A 51 11.80 -4.70 -18.33
CA GLU A 51 10.43 -5.18 -18.60
C GLU A 51 10.33 -6.71 -18.59
N LYS A 52 11.35 -7.41 -19.10
CA LYS A 52 11.39 -8.86 -19.11
C LYS A 52 11.39 -9.44 -17.68
N MET A 53 12.19 -8.87 -16.79
CA MET A 53 12.25 -9.29 -15.39
C MET A 53 10.97 -8.92 -14.63
N VAL A 54 10.35 -7.79 -14.98
CA VAL A 54 9.04 -7.42 -14.42
C VAL A 54 7.96 -8.41 -14.85
N ASP A 55 7.97 -8.86 -16.11
CA ASP A 55 7.03 -9.88 -16.58
C ASP A 55 7.23 -11.23 -15.88
N GLU A 56 8.47 -11.64 -15.64
CA GLU A 56 8.76 -12.84 -14.83
C GLU A 56 8.25 -12.66 -13.38
N TYR A 57 8.48 -11.50 -12.78
CA TYR A 57 7.93 -11.17 -11.47
C TYR A 57 6.40 -11.26 -11.44
N MET A 58 5.71 -10.73 -12.44
CA MET A 58 4.25 -10.80 -12.52
C MET A 58 3.74 -12.24 -12.62
N LYS A 59 4.43 -13.14 -13.30
CA LYS A 59 4.09 -14.58 -13.35
C LYS A 59 4.19 -15.24 -11.99
N VAL A 60 5.18 -14.86 -11.19
CA VAL A 60 5.43 -15.46 -9.88
C VAL A 60 4.52 -14.86 -8.82
N TYR A 61 4.40 -13.55 -8.78
CA TYR A 61 3.74 -12.81 -7.71
C TYR A 61 2.36 -12.26 -8.08
N GLY A 62 2.21 -11.72 -9.29
CA GLY A 62 0.95 -11.14 -9.73
C GLY A 62 -0.21 -12.13 -9.63
N ASN A 63 0.03 -13.40 -9.94
CA ASN A 63 -0.96 -14.47 -9.81
C ASN A 63 -1.32 -14.81 -8.34
N GLN A 64 -0.54 -14.36 -7.36
CA GLN A 64 -0.80 -14.55 -5.93
C GLN A 64 -1.56 -13.38 -5.30
N ARG A 65 -1.68 -12.26 -6.03
CA ARG A 65 -2.33 -11.02 -5.56
C ARG A 65 -3.49 -10.67 -6.46
N LEU A 66 -4.69 -10.74 -5.91
CA LEU A 66 -5.93 -10.48 -6.64
C LEU A 66 -6.10 -9.00 -7.02
N ASN A 67 -5.49 -8.10 -6.26
CA ASN A 67 -5.59 -6.65 -6.39
C ASN A 67 -4.27 -6.00 -6.78
N PHE A 68 -3.62 -6.58 -7.79
CA PHE A 68 -2.37 -6.09 -8.35
C PHE A 68 -2.31 -6.38 -9.84
N LYS A 69 -1.88 -5.41 -10.63
CA LYS A 69 -1.75 -5.55 -12.08
C LYS A 69 -0.42 -4.98 -12.58
N ARG A 70 -0.01 -5.42 -13.76
CA ARG A 70 1.24 -4.99 -14.39
C ARG A 70 1.38 -3.47 -14.47
N ASN A 71 0.29 -2.80 -14.83
CA ASN A 71 0.25 -1.35 -14.97
C ASN A 71 0.51 -0.58 -13.67
N ASP A 72 0.30 -1.18 -12.50
CA ASP A 72 0.58 -0.53 -11.21
C ASP A 72 2.07 -0.18 -11.08
N ILE A 73 2.96 -1.05 -11.55
CA ILE A 73 4.41 -0.79 -11.55
C ILE A 73 4.76 0.39 -12.44
N ASP A 74 4.14 0.49 -13.63
CA ASP A 74 4.38 1.58 -14.56
C ASP A 74 3.87 2.91 -14.00
N ILE A 75 2.70 2.89 -13.34
CA ILE A 75 2.15 4.05 -12.66
C ILE A 75 3.13 4.52 -11.57
N TRP A 76 3.67 3.62 -10.75
CA TRP A 76 4.62 4.00 -9.69
C TRP A 76 5.92 4.54 -10.26
N ARG A 77 6.52 3.89 -11.26
CA ARG A 77 7.73 4.37 -11.95
C ARG A 77 7.54 5.77 -12.52
N LYS A 78 6.42 6.00 -13.22
CA LYS A 78 6.11 7.31 -13.84
C LYS A 78 5.79 8.38 -12.82
N SER A 79 5.10 8.01 -11.72
CA SER A 79 4.61 8.95 -10.72
C SER A 79 5.70 9.39 -9.75
N PHE A 80 6.45 8.45 -9.24
CA PHE A 80 7.43 8.69 -8.15
C PHE A 80 8.86 8.83 -8.64
N LYS A 81 9.17 8.42 -9.89
CA LYS A 81 10.52 8.53 -10.47
C LYS A 81 11.62 8.10 -9.49
N ASP A 82 12.53 9.04 -9.13
CA ASP A 82 13.65 8.80 -8.23
C ASP A 82 13.22 8.49 -6.79
N SER A 83 11.97 8.76 -6.44
CA SER A 83 11.37 8.43 -5.15
C SER A 83 10.82 7.00 -5.07
N TYR A 84 10.89 6.22 -6.15
CA TYR A 84 10.49 4.83 -6.19
C TYR A 84 11.68 3.95 -6.56
N SER A 85 11.79 2.83 -5.86
CA SER A 85 12.72 1.76 -6.19
C SER A 85 12.01 0.42 -6.18
N PHE A 86 12.20 -0.35 -7.24
CA PHE A 86 11.78 -1.75 -7.31
C PHE A 86 13.03 -2.62 -7.40
N TRP A 87 13.13 -3.59 -6.51
CA TRP A 87 14.26 -4.50 -6.53
C TRP A 87 13.84 -5.96 -6.39
N LEU A 88 14.59 -6.79 -7.10
CA LEU A 88 14.47 -8.23 -7.11
C LEU A 88 15.76 -8.86 -6.60
N VAL A 89 15.62 -9.97 -5.91
CA VAL A 89 16.72 -10.85 -5.53
C VAL A 89 16.52 -12.17 -6.25
N CYS A 90 17.49 -12.55 -7.06
CA CYS A 90 17.48 -13.80 -7.81
C CYS A 90 18.57 -14.75 -7.30
N LEU A 91 18.36 -16.06 -7.41
CA LEU A 91 19.44 -17.01 -7.21
C LEU A 91 20.53 -16.75 -8.25
N LYS A 92 21.79 -16.69 -7.80
CA LYS A 92 22.93 -16.32 -8.62
C LYS A 92 23.03 -17.15 -9.89
N GLY A 93 23.21 -16.45 -11.01
CA GLY A 93 23.30 -17.06 -12.34
C GLY A 93 22.01 -17.66 -12.86
N THR A 94 20.86 -17.32 -12.25
CA THR A 94 19.52 -17.76 -12.68
C THR A 94 18.54 -16.58 -12.72
N ASN A 95 17.37 -16.81 -13.31
CA ASN A 95 16.24 -15.87 -13.26
C ASN A 95 15.23 -16.23 -12.15
N LYS A 96 15.56 -17.17 -11.25
CA LYS A 96 14.66 -17.54 -10.16
C LYS A 96 14.60 -16.43 -9.13
N ILE A 97 13.48 -15.70 -9.10
CA ILE A 97 13.21 -14.66 -8.11
C ILE A 97 12.93 -15.35 -6.76
N VAL A 98 13.67 -14.96 -5.72
CA VAL A 98 13.53 -15.50 -4.37
C VAL A 98 13.04 -14.46 -3.36
N GLN A 99 13.20 -13.17 -3.67
CA GLN A 99 12.72 -12.09 -2.83
C GLN A 99 12.48 -10.84 -3.67
N MET A 100 11.56 -10.01 -3.25
CA MET A 100 11.33 -8.70 -3.86
C MET A 100 10.80 -7.69 -2.84
N SER A 101 10.97 -6.42 -3.17
CA SER A 101 10.35 -5.30 -2.45
C SER A 101 10.18 -4.08 -3.34
N HIS A 102 9.19 -3.28 -2.98
CA HIS A 102 9.00 -1.94 -3.51
C HIS A 102 9.24 -0.95 -2.39
N VAL A 103 9.95 0.11 -2.69
CA VAL A 103 10.27 1.19 -1.76
C VAL A 103 9.81 2.51 -2.34
N LEU A 104 9.04 3.25 -1.56
CA LEU A 104 8.50 4.57 -1.92
C LEU A 104 8.98 5.60 -0.91
N ASN A 105 9.50 6.71 -1.41
CA ASN A 105 9.86 7.86 -0.60
C ASN A 105 8.79 8.95 -0.76
N PHE A 106 8.32 9.48 0.36
CA PHE A 106 7.34 10.54 0.42
C PHE A 106 7.97 11.80 1.02
N PRO A 107 8.54 12.70 0.21
CA PRO A 107 8.99 13.98 0.69
C PRO A 107 7.78 14.85 1.08
N PRO A 108 7.83 15.55 2.22
CA PRO A 108 6.77 16.46 2.60
C PRO A 108 6.67 17.62 1.61
N LEU A 109 5.47 18.17 1.43
CA LEU A 109 5.29 19.40 0.66
C LEU A 109 6.03 20.56 1.34
N PRO A 110 6.53 21.56 0.58
CA PRO A 110 7.33 22.65 1.15
C PRO A 110 6.65 23.45 2.26
N ALA A 111 5.31 23.48 2.29
CA ALA A 111 4.53 24.15 3.34
C ALA A 111 4.38 23.33 4.63
N HIS A 112 4.79 22.07 4.62
CA HIS A 112 4.69 21.16 5.76
C HIS A 112 6.05 20.88 6.38
N ASN A 113 6.14 21.14 7.67
CA ASN A 113 7.36 20.87 8.45
C ASN A 113 7.30 19.42 8.98
N ASP A 114 7.52 18.47 8.10
CA ASP A 114 7.60 17.05 8.42
C ASP A 114 8.88 16.44 7.82
N ILE A 115 9.15 15.18 8.12
CA ILE A 115 10.33 14.45 7.67
C ILE A 115 10.04 13.63 6.41
N LEU A 116 11.10 13.20 5.74
CA LEU A 116 11.01 12.24 4.64
C LEU A 116 10.60 10.87 5.20
N HIS A 117 9.46 10.36 4.73
CA HIS A 117 9.02 9.00 5.03
C HIS A 117 9.37 8.06 3.88
N GLN A 118 9.96 6.93 4.23
CA GLN A 118 10.19 5.81 3.32
C GLN A 118 9.22 4.69 3.67
N TYR A 119 8.51 4.19 2.69
CA TYR A 119 7.53 3.12 2.86
C TYR A 119 7.97 1.86 2.11
N HIS A 120 8.08 0.76 2.86
CA HIS A 120 8.33 -0.57 2.32
C HIS A 120 7.02 -1.28 2.06
N GLY A 121 6.69 -1.44 0.78
CA GLY A 121 5.49 -2.13 0.34
C GLY A 121 5.78 -3.40 -0.45
N PHE A 122 4.80 -4.30 -0.52
CA PHE A 122 4.87 -5.52 -1.34
C PHE A 122 6.12 -6.37 -1.13
N PHE A 123 6.59 -6.46 0.09
CA PHE A 123 7.65 -7.38 0.41
C PHE A 123 7.18 -8.83 0.24
N TRP A 124 7.87 -9.60 -0.59
CA TRP A 124 7.58 -11.00 -0.80
C TRP A 124 8.87 -11.82 -0.80
N VAL A 125 8.75 -13.03 -0.26
CA VAL A 125 9.81 -14.05 -0.27
C VAL A 125 9.20 -15.33 -0.80
N ASP A 126 9.91 -15.99 -1.72
CA ASP A 126 9.57 -17.33 -2.22
C ASP A 126 9.34 -18.28 -1.03
N PRO A 127 8.24 -19.05 -1.00
CA PRO A 127 7.94 -19.98 0.10
C PRO A 127 9.10 -20.87 0.51
N ASP A 128 9.92 -21.31 -0.44
CA ASP A 128 11.09 -22.14 -0.17
C ASP A 128 12.18 -21.41 0.63
N TYR A 129 12.17 -20.07 0.64
CA TYR A 129 13.21 -19.25 1.25
C TYR A 129 12.70 -18.38 2.41
N ARG A 130 11.48 -18.61 2.89
CA ARG A 130 10.88 -17.90 4.03
C ARG A 130 11.53 -18.32 5.35
N ALA A 131 12.68 -17.78 5.64
CA ALA A 131 13.42 -18.04 6.87
C ALA A 131 14.24 -16.83 7.28
N THR A 132 15.02 -16.94 8.33
CA THR A 132 15.87 -15.87 8.87
C THR A 132 16.91 -15.34 7.88
N ASP A 133 17.34 -16.16 6.93
CA ASP A 133 18.30 -15.78 5.90
C ASP A 133 17.73 -14.75 4.91
N SER A 134 16.43 -14.82 4.57
CA SER A 134 15.80 -13.78 3.74
C SER A 134 15.81 -12.39 4.40
N MET A 135 15.72 -12.32 5.71
CA MET A 135 15.80 -11.07 6.44
C MET A 135 17.23 -10.49 6.45
N ALA A 136 18.26 -11.34 6.46
CA ALA A 136 19.64 -10.89 6.32
C ALA A 136 19.91 -10.28 4.93
N ILE A 137 19.29 -10.83 3.89
CA ILE A 137 19.32 -10.25 2.54
C ILE A 137 18.63 -8.89 2.51
N PHE A 138 17.45 -8.77 3.12
CA PHE A 138 16.73 -7.49 3.22
C PHE A 138 17.61 -6.42 3.92
N ASP A 139 18.14 -6.72 5.10
CA ASP A 139 19.00 -5.83 5.86
C ASP A 139 20.26 -5.41 5.08
N TYR A 140 20.84 -6.31 4.29
CA TYR A 140 21.96 -5.98 3.42
C TYR A 140 21.58 -4.96 2.35
N ILE A 141 20.42 -5.11 1.71
CA ILE A 141 19.94 -4.19 0.67
C ILE A 141 19.71 -2.82 1.26
N GLU A 142 19.00 -2.73 2.39
CA GLU A 142 18.74 -1.48 3.07
C GLU A 142 20.02 -0.71 3.39
N LYS A 143 21.04 -1.40 3.90
CA LYS A 143 22.31 -0.78 4.28
C LYS A 143 23.15 -0.29 3.11
N HIS A 144 23.09 -0.99 1.98
CA HIS A 144 24.06 -0.76 0.90
C HIS A 144 23.45 -0.10 -0.33
N ARG A 145 22.13 0.02 -0.42
CA ARG A 145 21.44 0.44 -1.63
C ARG A 145 20.35 1.48 -1.44
N SER A 146 20.06 1.86 -0.21
CA SER A 146 19.18 2.99 0.06
C SER A 146 19.80 4.26 -0.51
N ARG A 147 19.23 4.77 -1.60
CA ARG A 147 19.69 6.01 -2.26
C ARG A 147 19.43 7.24 -1.41
N ASN A 148 18.43 7.15 -0.54
CA ASN A 148 18.04 8.22 0.37
C ASN A 148 17.93 7.64 1.77
N GLN A 149 18.66 8.17 2.71
CA GLN A 149 18.47 7.88 4.12
C GLN A 149 17.21 8.62 4.58
N ALA A 150 16.05 7.94 4.50
CA ALA A 150 14.85 8.48 5.08
C ALA A 150 14.99 8.58 6.60
N GLU A 151 14.41 9.61 7.17
CA GLU A 151 14.41 9.80 8.62
C GLU A 151 13.46 8.84 9.32
N ASN A 152 12.51 8.28 8.58
CA ASN A 152 11.53 7.33 9.06
C ASN A 152 11.22 6.25 8.04
N ASP A 153 11.45 5.00 8.44
CA ASP A 153 11.06 3.82 7.67
C ASP A 153 9.72 3.32 8.16
N LEU A 154 8.82 3.08 7.22
CA LEU A 154 7.46 2.59 7.46
C LEU A 154 7.23 1.28 6.72
N GLY A 155 6.40 0.43 7.28
CA GLY A 155 5.91 -0.75 6.58
C GLY A 155 4.61 -1.25 7.17
N THR A 156 3.81 -1.90 6.33
CA THR A 156 2.60 -2.61 6.75
C THR A 156 2.86 -4.11 6.76
N TYR A 157 2.59 -4.74 7.87
CA TYR A 157 2.93 -6.13 8.13
C TYR A 157 1.70 -6.95 8.47
N LEU A 158 1.64 -8.14 7.89
CA LEU A 158 0.57 -9.10 8.19
C LEU A 158 0.60 -9.52 9.67
N PRO A 159 -0.53 -9.88 10.28
CA PRO A 159 -0.62 -10.19 11.70
C PRO A 159 0.39 -11.24 12.19
N HIS A 160 0.66 -12.27 11.38
CA HIS A 160 1.63 -13.31 11.75
C HIS A 160 3.10 -12.84 11.78
N ALA A 161 3.43 -11.75 11.07
CA ALA A 161 4.77 -11.15 11.08
C ALA A 161 4.96 -10.08 12.18
N ALA A 162 3.90 -9.69 12.85
CA ALA A 162 3.86 -8.55 13.76
C ALA A 162 4.94 -8.58 14.85
N ASN A 163 5.11 -9.72 15.53
CA ASN A 163 6.12 -9.84 16.60
C ASN A 163 7.56 -9.76 16.09
N MET A 164 7.82 -10.26 14.88
CA MET A 164 9.13 -10.14 14.25
C MET A 164 9.44 -8.68 13.94
N ILE A 165 8.48 -7.97 13.39
CA ILE A 165 8.62 -6.58 12.98
C ILE A 165 8.82 -5.64 14.17
N LYS A 166 8.10 -5.82 15.27
CA LYS A 166 8.37 -5.09 16.53
C LYS A 166 9.83 -5.21 16.94
N ARG A 167 10.43 -6.39 16.78
CA ARG A 167 11.85 -6.60 17.10
C ARG A 167 12.78 -5.90 16.11
N ILE A 168 12.45 -5.86 14.84
CA ILE A 168 13.26 -5.21 13.79
C ILE A 168 13.29 -3.71 13.99
N TYR A 169 12.13 -3.07 14.14
CA TYR A 169 12.04 -1.62 14.35
C TYR A 169 12.29 -1.19 15.79
N GLY A 170 12.40 -2.13 16.73
CA GLY A 170 12.61 -1.82 18.15
C GLY A 170 11.43 -1.09 18.80
N THR A 171 10.22 -1.20 18.20
CA THR A 171 9.01 -0.57 18.70
C THR A 171 8.26 -1.55 19.60
N ASN A 172 7.64 -1.06 20.66
CA ASN A 172 6.76 -1.87 21.50
C ASN A 172 5.31 -1.85 20.99
N ASP A 173 4.93 -0.79 20.28
CA ASP A 173 3.57 -0.56 19.81
C ASP A 173 3.53 -0.34 18.29
N TYR A 174 2.37 -0.63 17.70
CA TYR A 174 2.08 -0.28 16.32
C TYR A 174 1.63 1.17 16.24
N GLN A 175 1.98 1.81 15.13
CA GLN A 175 1.52 3.17 14.86
C GLN A 175 0.05 3.17 14.44
N HIS A 176 -0.37 2.17 13.64
CA HIS A 176 -1.75 2.00 13.19
C HIS A 176 -2.12 0.53 13.01
N ILE A 177 -3.42 0.24 13.14
CA ILE A 177 -4.02 -1.02 12.74
C ILE A 177 -4.73 -0.81 11.40
N MET A 178 -4.37 -1.62 10.42
CA MET A 178 -5.00 -1.63 9.11
C MET A 178 -6.14 -2.64 9.11
N TYR A 179 -7.32 -2.19 8.70
CA TYR A 179 -8.50 -3.01 8.55
C TYR A 179 -8.87 -3.20 7.10
N VAL A 180 -9.56 -4.29 6.83
CA VAL A 180 -10.19 -4.57 5.54
C VAL A 180 -11.58 -5.12 5.73
N SER A 181 -12.49 -4.74 4.83
CA SER A 181 -13.82 -5.33 4.68
C SER A 181 -13.96 -5.91 3.30
N TYR A 182 -14.59 -7.09 3.23
CA TYR A 182 -14.89 -7.78 1.99
C TYR A 182 -16.39 -8.00 1.87
N TYR A 183 -16.95 -7.66 0.69
CA TYR A 183 -18.36 -7.86 0.36
C TYR A 183 -18.50 -8.49 -1.01
N GLN A 184 -19.34 -9.51 -1.13
CA GLN A 184 -19.69 -10.07 -2.42
C GLN A 184 -20.53 -9.04 -3.22
N PRO A 185 -20.53 -9.07 -4.58
CA PRO A 185 -21.31 -8.14 -5.37
C PRO A 185 -22.82 -8.19 -5.06
N ASP A 186 -23.37 -9.36 -4.74
CA ASP A 186 -24.77 -9.55 -4.35
C ASP A 186 -25.11 -9.06 -2.94
N GLU A 187 -24.12 -8.85 -2.09
CA GLU A 187 -24.26 -8.19 -0.78
C GLU A 187 -24.29 -6.66 -0.92
N MET A 188 -23.87 -6.12 -2.07
CA MET A 188 -23.86 -4.67 -2.32
C MET A 188 -25.22 -4.20 -2.81
N GLN A 189 -25.55 -2.96 -2.53
CA GLN A 189 -26.75 -2.28 -3.03
C GLN A 189 -26.48 -0.80 -3.25
N VAL A 190 -27.25 -0.19 -4.14
CA VAL A 190 -27.27 1.26 -4.35
C VAL A 190 -28.47 1.80 -3.58
N PRO A 191 -28.28 2.53 -2.46
CA PRO A 191 -29.39 3.06 -1.68
C PRO A 191 -30.13 4.17 -2.45
N ASP A 192 -31.47 4.14 -2.46
CA ASP A 192 -32.29 5.11 -3.18
C ASP A 192 -32.45 6.43 -2.40
N ASP A 193 -32.49 6.35 -1.09
CA ASP A 193 -32.90 7.42 -0.15
C ASP A 193 -31.78 8.35 0.33
N LEU A 194 -30.54 8.18 -0.20
CA LEU A 194 -29.44 9.09 0.15
C LEU A 194 -29.67 10.49 -0.41
N ASN A 195 -29.71 11.47 0.48
CA ASN A 195 -29.78 12.88 0.12
C ASN A 195 -28.45 13.36 -0.47
N LEU A 196 -28.45 13.72 -1.74
CA LEU A 196 -27.30 14.24 -2.49
C LEU A 196 -27.39 15.75 -2.76
N ASP A 197 -28.36 16.45 -2.13
CA ASP A 197 -28.58 17.87 -2.37
C ASP A 197 -27.30 18.68 -2.12
N GLY A 198 -26.96 19.52 -3.07
CA GLY A 198 -25.79 20.38 -3.02
C GLY A 198 -24.46 19.70 -3.35
N ILE A 199 -24.49 18.45 -3.84
CA ILE A 199 -23.27 17.71 -4.25
C ILE A 199 -23.35 17.41 -5.75
N PHE A 200 -22.33 17.85 -6.49
CA PHE A 200 -22.20 17.63 -7.94
C PHE A 200 -21.01 16.74 -8.22
N PHE A 201 -21.12 15.88 -9.23
CA PHE A 201 -20.06 14.93 -9.58
C PHE A 201 -19.55 15.18 -11.01
N LYS A 202 -18.24 14.98 -11.16
CA LYS A 202 -17.57 14.83 -12.47
C LYS A 202 -16.70 13.58 -12.47
N ASN A 203 -16.49 13.00 -13.64
CA ASN A 203 -15.47 11.97 -13.79
C ASN A 203 -14.10 12.56 -13.53
N ALA A 204 -13.21 11.82 -12.89
CA ALA A 204 -11.87 12.30 -12.57
C ALA A 204 -11.05 12.67 -13.83
N THR A 205 -11.40 12.09 -14.99
CA THR A 205 -10.80 12.43 -16.29
C THR A 205 -11.25 13.76 -16.87
N GLU A 206 -12.35 14.33 -16.37
CA GLU A 206 -12.99 15.56 -16.90
C GLU A 206 -12.67 16.79 -16.05
N VAL A 207 -11.94 16.62 -14.94
CA VAL A 207 -11.65 17.73 -14.01
C VAL A 207 -10.21 18.22 -14.16
N PRO A 208 -9.92 19.50 -13.83
CA PRO A 208 -8.56 20.01 -13.79
C PRO A 208 -7.69 19.25 -12.80
N ASP A 209 -6.42 18.98 -13.15
CA ASP A 209 -5.45 18.32 -12.27
C ASP A 209 -5.37 19.00 -10.89
N MET A 210 -5.35 20.33 -10.89
CA MET A 210 -5.21 21.12 -9.67
C MET A 210 -6.37 20.98 -8.69
N ASP A 211 -7.57 20.62 -9.14
CA ASP A 211 -8.71 20.36 -8.28
C ASP A 211 -8.45 19.10 -7.43
N ILE A 212 -7.96 18.05 -8.06
CA ILE A 212 -7.58 16.80 -7.38
C ILE A 212 -6.38 17.03 -6.47
N VAL A 213 -5.30 17.63 -7.00
CA VAL A 213 -4.04 17.82 -6.27
C VAL A 213 -4.21 18.70 -5.04
N LYS A 214 -4.93 19.84 -5.16
CA LYS A 214 -5.18 20.73 -4.01
C LYS A 214 -5.96 20.04 -2.93
N TYR A 215 -6.97 19.24 -3.29
CA TYR A 215 -7.76 18.52 -2.30
C TYR A 215 -6.92 17.39 -1.64
N ASP A 216 -6.19 16.61 -2.43
CA ASP A 216 -5.30 15.56 -1.92
C ASP A 216 -4.29 16.12 -0.90
N ASN A 217 -3.69 17.26 -1.18
CA ASN A 217 -2.74 17.93 -0.28
C ASN A 217 -3.37 18.33 1.08
N THR A 218 -4.69 18.48 1.17
CA THR A 218 -5.39 18.70 2.46
C THR A 218 -5.56 17.42 3.28
N VAL A 219 -5.39 16.26 2.64
CA VAL A 219 -5.52 14.95 3.28
C VAL A 219 -4.14 14.36 3.56
N PHE A 220 -3.27 14.38 2.57
CA PHE A 220 -1.93 13.77 2.63
C PHE A 220 -0.88 14.78 2.12
N PRO A 221 -0.21 15.52 3.00
CA PRO A 221 0.64 16.66 2.62
C PRO A 221 2.05 16.24 2.17
N TYR A 222 2.15 15.27 1.29
CA TYR A 222 3.39 14.76 0.71
C TYR A 222 3.31 14.72 -0.81
N GLU A 223 4.47 14.79 -1.48
CA GLU A 223 4.52 14.81 -2.94
C GLU A 223 4.12 13.45 -3.53
N ARG A 224 2.90 13.39 -4.02
CA ARG A 224 2.33 12.22 -4.72
C ARG A 224 1.32 12.61 -5.81
N SER A 225 1.33 13.86 -6.23
CA SER A 225 0.31 14.44 -7.13
C SER A 225 0.10 13.60 -8.39
N LYS A 226 1.19 13.19 -9.07
CA LYS A 226 1.09 12.36 -10.28
C LYS A 226 0.49 10.97 -10.00
N TYR A 227 0.82 10.39 -8.87
CA TYR A 227 0.26 9.12 -8.47
C TYR A 227 -1.26 9.20 -8.26
N MET A 228 -1.73 10.23 -7.56
CA MET A 228 -3.16 10.43 -7.32
C MET A 228 -3.94 10.68 -8.60
N LEU A 229 -3.40 11.49 -9.52
CA LEU A 229 -4.00 11.71 -10.83
C LEU A 229 -4.12 10.41 -11.64
N ASN A 230 -3.05 9.61 -11.71
CA ASN A 230 -3.05 8.33 -12.41
C ASN A 230 -3.99 7.32 -11.77
N LEU A 231 -4.04 7.28 -10.43
CA LEU A 231 -4.90 6.37 -9.69
C LEU A 231 -6.38 6.69 -9.89
N LEU A 232 -6.77 7.97 -9.82
CA LEU A 232 -8.16 8.40 -10.00
C LEU A 232 -8.62 8.30 -11.47
N ARG A 233 -7.68 8.33 -12.43
CA ARG A 233 -7.92 8.23 -13.86
C ARG A 233 -7.54 6.88 -14.45
N ASP A 234 -7.41 5.87 -13.60
CA ASP A 234 -7.13 4.51 -14.08
C ASP A 234 -8.21 4.06 -15.08
N PRO A 235 -7.85 3.56 -16.27
CA PRO A 235 -8.84 3.18 -17.28
C PRO A 235 -9.77 2.02 -16.87
N GLU A 236 -9.39 1.25 -15.87
CA GLU A 236 -10.22 0.20 -15.27
C GLU A 236 -10.92 0.69 -13.99
N GLY A 237 -10.89 2.00 -13.75
CA GLY A 237 -11.43 2.65 -12.57
C GLY A 237 -12.67 3.50 -12.87
N PHE A 238 -13.40 3.83 -11.81
CA PHE A 238 -14.61 4.66 -11.80
C PHE A 238 -14.39 5.92 -10.95
N GLY A 239 -13.31 6.66 -11.26
CA GLY A 239 -12.93 7.84 -10.50
C GLY A 239 -13.94 8.97 -10.56
N LYS A 240 -14.37 9.47 -9.40
CA LYS A 240 -15.31 10.61 -9.25
C LYS A 240 -14.72 11.69 -8.37
N VAL A 241 -15.00 12.94 -8.72
CA VAL A 241 -14.71 14.14 -7.92
C VAL A 241 -16.03 14.81 -7.58
N ALA A 242 -16.22 15.12 -6.30
CA ALA A 242 -17.40 15.78 -5.77
C ALA A 242 -17.14 17.27 -5.52
N TYR A 243 -18.10 18.11 -5.90
CA TYR A 243 -18.09 19.56 -5.74
C TYR A 243 -19.31 20.00 -4.94
N ASP A 244 -19.15 21.07 -4.14
CA ASP A 244 -20.26 21.79 -3.53
C ASP A 244 -20.93 22.79 -4.50
N ASN A 245 -21.96 23.49 -4.05
CA ASN A 245 -22.68 24.50 -4.81
C ASN A 245 -21.81 25.69 -5.29
N ASN A 246 -20.66 25.91 -4.67
CA ASN A 246 -19.72 26.96 -5.01
C ASN A 246 -18.63 26.50 -5.98
N GLY A 247 -18.68 25.23 -6.42
CA GLY A 247 -17.66 24.64 -7.29
C GLY A 247 -16.35 24.28 -6.57
N LYS A 248 -16.36 24.20 -5.24
CA LYS A 248 -15.22 23.76 -4.45
C LYS A 248 -15.22 22.23 -4.38
N VAL A 249 -14.05 21.60 -4.56
CA VAL A 249 -13.89 20.17 -4.32
C VAL A 249 -14.09 19.85 -2.84
N ILE A 250 -14.97 18.89 -2.56
CA ILE A 250 -15.30 18.41 -1.21
C ILE A 250 -14.98 16.93 -1.01
N GLY A 251 -14.49 16.25 -2.06
CA GLY A 251 -14.04 14.87 -1.99
C GLY A 251 -13.80 14.26 -3.35
N PHE A 252 -13.17 13.11 -3.33
CA PHE A 252 -13.02 12.23 -4.49
C PHE A 252 -12.87 10.77 -4.07
N GLY A 253 -13.13 9.88 -5.01
CA GLY A 253 -12.91 8.44 -4.79
C GLY A 253 -12.81 7.69 -6.10
N ASN A 254 -12.30 6.46 -6.02
CA ASN A 254 -12.20 5.56 -7.14
C ASN A 254 -12.44 4.11 -6.70
N VAL A 255 -13.09 3.32 -7.54
CA VAL A 255 -13.09 1.87 -7.45
C VAL A 255 -12.38 1.34 -8.69
N ILE A 256 -11.37 0.52 -8.52
CA ILE A 256 -10.65 -0.14 -9.61
C ILE A 256 -11.10 -1.60 -9.65
N ILE A 257 -11.47 -2.08 -10.84
CA ILE A 257 -11.76 -3.50 -11.07
C ILE A 257 -10.49 -4.16 -11.62
N TYR A 258 -9.90 -5.04 -10.82
CA TYR A 258 -8.70 -5.77 -11.21
C TYR A 258 -9.03 -6.96 -12.14
N PRO A 259 -8.06 -7.47 -12.91
CA PRO A 259 -8.26 -8.64 -13.79
C PRO A 259 -8.76 -9.88 -13.07
N SER A 260 -8.53 -9.98 -11.76
CA SER A 260 -9.07 -11.03 -10.89
C SER A 260 -10.57 -10.93 -10.62
N GLY A 261 -11.21 -9.79 -10.96
CA GLY A 261 -12.57 -9.45 -10.57
C GLY A 261 -12.67 -8.77 -9.20
N GLU A 262 -11.57 -8.55 -8.48
CA GLU A 262 -11.59 -7.74 -7.26
C GLU A 262 -11.88 -6.27 -7.56
N CYS A 263 -12.88 -5.71 -6.87
CA CYS A 263 -13.24 -4.29 -6.90
C CYS A 263 -12.64 -3.62 -5.67
N VAL A 264 -11.62 -2.80 -5.84
CA VAL A 264 -10.94 -2.13 -4.72
C VAL A 264 -11.33 -0.68 -4.67
N LEU A 265 -11.95 -0.26 -3.57
CA LEU A 265 -12.19 1.16 -3.29
C LEU A 265 -10.86 1.80 -2.85
N THR A 266 -10.33 2.71 -3.68
CA THR A 266 -8.98 3.26 -3.48
C THR A 266 -8.72 4.52 -4.33
N PRO A 267 -8.60 5.70 -3.72
CA PRO A 267 -9.01 6.07 -2.38
C PRO A 267 -10.50 6.41 -2.28
N LEU A 268 -10.97 6.76 -1.06
CA LEU A 268 -12.17 7.55 -0.83
C LEU A 268 -11.84 8.60 0.21
N TYR A 269 -11.70 9.85 -0.23
CA TYR A 269 -11.46 11.01 0.63
C TYR A 269 -12.63 11.99 0.49
N ALA A 270 -13.12 12.47 1.63
CA ALA A 270 -14.29 13.35 1.66
C ALA A 270 -14.28 14.26 2.89
N ASP A 271 -14.93 15.40 2.80
CA ASP A 271 -15.03 16.34 3.91
C ASP A 271 -15.86 15.78 5.07
N ASP A 272 -16.85 14.92 4.76
CA ASP A 272 -17.70 14.24 5.75
C ASP A 272 -18.28 12.91 5.19
N SER A 273 -18.98 12.15 6.03
CA SER A 273 -19.59 10.87 5.68
C SER A 273 -20.70 10.99 4.61
N LYS A 274 -21.45 12.11 4.57
CA LYS A 274 -22.46 12.33 3.53
C LYS A 274 -21.81 12.45 2.16
N VAL A 275 -20.72 13.18 2.05
CA VAL A 275 -19.94 13.33 0.81
C VAL A 275 -19.32 12.00 0.41
N ALA A 276 -18.73 11.24 1.37
CA ALA A 276 -18.18 9.91 1.10
C ALA A 276 -19.23 8.96 0.54
N GLN A 277 -20.41 8.91 1.16
CA GLN A 277 -21.56 8.13 0.69
C GLN A 277 -22.02 8.55 -0.70
N ALA A 278 -22.09 9.85 -0.93
CA ALA A 278 -22.51 10.41 -2.22
C ALA A 278 -21.54 10.01 -3.35
N ILE A 279 -20.23 10.11 -3.12
CA ILE A 279 -19.20 9.68 -4.08
C ILE A 279 -19.34 8.19 -4.36
N PHE A 280 -19.43 7.37 -3.32
CA PHE A 280 -19.49 5.92 -3.49
C PHE A 280 -20.80 5.49 -4.19
N LYS A 281 -21.94 6.12 -3.88
CA LYS A 281 -23.20 5.92 -4.63
C LYS A 281 -23.03 6.22 -6.12
N SER A 282 -22.39 7.35 -6.45
CA SER A 282 -22.11 7.73 -7.82
C SER A 282 -21.27 6.69 -8.57
N ILE A 283 -20.25 6.15 -7.91
CA ILE A 283 -19.39 5.09 -8.45
C ILE A 283 -20.16 3.79 -8.63
N LEU A 284 -20.88 3.32 -7.59
CA LEU A 284 -21.61 2.05 -7.65
C LEU A 284 -22.69 1.99 -8.73
N LYS A 285 -23.29 3.13 -9.09
CA LYS A 285 -24.26 3.19 -10.19
C LYS A 285 -23.66 2.82 -11.56
N GLU A 286 -22.35 2.94 -11.73
CA GLU A 286 -21.66 2.62 -12.98
C GLU A 286 -21.08 1.20 -12.99
N ILE A 287 -20.96 0.56 -11.82
CA ILE A 287 -20.43 -0.80 -11.70
C ILE A 287 -21.57 -1.81 -11.93
N PRO A 288 -21.42 -2.75 -12.88
CA PRO A 288 -22.44 -3.77 -13.16
C PRO A 288 -22.42 -4.85 -12.07
N LEU A 289 -23.07 -4.61 -10.92
CA LEU A 289 -23.05 -5.51 -9.75
C LEU A 289 -23.49 -6.95 -10.06
N ASN A 290 -24.22 -7.17 -11.17
CA ASN A 290 -24.66 -8.49 -11.61
C ASN A 290 -23.65 -9.21 -12.54
N ASP A 291 -22.50 -8.59 -12.83
CA ASP A 291 -21.46 -9.23 -13.65
C ASP A 291 -20.79 -10.35 -12.85
N LYS A 292 -20.91 -11.58 -13.37
CA LYS A 292 -20.30 -12.78 -12.77
C LYS A 292 -18.76 -12.76 -12.73
N LYS A 293 -18.14 -11.82 -13.44
CA LYS A 293 -16.69 -11.62 -13.40
C LYS A 293 -16.23 -10.88 -12.14
N LEU A 294 -17.14 -10.14 -11.49
CA LEU A 294 -16.81 -9.49 -10.22
C LEU A 294 -16.68 -10.54 -9.13
N LEU A 295 -15.53 -10.51 -8.44
CA LEU A 295 -15.25 -11.45 -7.36
C LEU A 295 -15.77 -10.93 -6.02
N ARG A 296 -15.34 -9.73 -5.63
CA ARG A 296 -15.73 -9.09 -4.36
C ARG A 296 -15.29 -7.63 -4.32
N PHE A 297 -15.93 -6.87 -3.46
CA PHE A 297 -15.49 -5.52 -3.09
C PHE A 297 -14.52 -5.60 -1.91
N GLN A 298 -13.44 -4.82 -1.98
CA GLN A 298 -12.47 -4.64 -0.92
C GLN A 298 -12.39 -3.17 -0.52
N ILE A 299 -12.56 -2.91 0.78
CA ILE A 299 -12.46 -1.58 1.36
C ILE A 299 -11.44 -1.64 2.48
N ARG A 300 -10.44 -0.75 2.44
CA ARG A 300 -9.37 -0.68 3.43
C ARG A 300 -9.49 0.60 4.23
N SER A 301 -9.25 0.51 5.53
CA SER A 301 -9.23 1.66 6.43
C SER A 301 -8.17 1.46 7.51
N ILE A 302 -7.92 2.50 8.29
CA ILE A 302 -7.04 2.43 9.46
C ILE A 302 -7.80 2.85 10.71
N ASP A 303 -7.30 2.47 11.88
CA ASP A 303 -7.94 2.68 13.18
C ASP A 303 -8.18 4.15 13.56
N ARG A 304 -7.47 5.10 12.91
CA ARG A 304 -7.62 6.53 13.15
C ARG A 304 -8.64 7.23 12.27
N CYS A 305 -9.24 6.54 11.30
CA CYS A 305 -10.33 7.10 10.50
C CYS A 305 -11.60 7.12 11.32
N GLU A 306 -12.13 8.31 11.64
CA GLU A 306 -13.43 8.44 12.28
C GLU A 306 -14.51 7.82 11.39
N ASN A 307 -15.38 6.97 11.97
CA ASN A 307 -16.42 6.25 11.23
C ASN A 307 -15.90 5.46 10.04
N ALA A 308 -14.71 4.83 10.20
CA ALA A 308 -13.98 4.19 9.12
C ALA A 308 -14.79 3.19 8.29
N PHE A 309 -15.85 2.61 8.87
CA PHE A 309 -16.71 1.64 8.19
C PHE A 309 -18.21 1.94 8.32
N GLU A 310 -18.66 2.73 9.30
CA GLU A 310 -20.08 2.99 9.54
C GLU A 310 -20.76 3.69 8.35
N TRP A 311 -20.00 4.49 7.60
CA TRP A 311 -20.48 5.19 6.40
C TRP A 311 -20.96 4.23 5.30
N ILE A 312 -20.46 2.97 5.27
CA ILE A 312 -20.81 2.00 4.21
C ILE A 312 -22.13 1.28 4.48
N GLN A 313 -22.68 1.35 5.69
CA GLN A 313 -23.86 0.59 6.07
C GLN A 313 -25.04 0.69 5.08
N PRO A 314 -25.36 1.85 4.47
CA PRO A 314 -26.44 1.96 3.47
C PRO A 314 -26.18 1.14 2.19
N PHE A 315 -24.92 0.80 1.92
CA PHE A 315 -24.50 0.13 0.68
C PHE A 315 -24.37 -1.38 0.82
N VAL A 316 -24.54 -1.92 2.02
CA VAL A 316 -24.40 -3.35 2.29
C VAL A 316 -25.66 -3.91 2.91
N LYS A 317 -26.10 -5.07 2.44
CA LYS A 317 -27.31 -5.76 2.93
C LYS A 317 -27.10 -6.41 4.29
N ASN A 318 -25.86 -6.75 4.61
CA ASN A 318 -25.46 -7.43 5.84
C ASN A 318 -24.77 -6.46 6.81
N PRO A 319 -24.66 -6.81 8.10
CA PRO A 319 -23.88 -6.02 9.05
C PRO A 319 -22.42 -5.82 8.58
N ILE A 320 -21.87 -4.67 8.93
CA ILE A 320 -20.48 -4.33 8.62
C ILE A 320 -19.55 -5.38 9.22
N ARG A 321 -18.65 -5.88 8.37
CA ARG A 321 -17.57 -6.79 8.75
C ARG A 321 -16.24 -6.06 8.61
N LYS A 322 -15.35 -6.24 9.57
CA LYS A 322 -13.98 -5.74 9.46
C LYS A 322 -13.00 -6.76 10.00
N GLU A 323 -11.92 -6.95 9.30
CA GLU A 323 -10.84 -7.86 9.67
C GLU A 323 -9.53 -7.07 9.78
N ILE A 324 -8.64 -7.49 10.67
CA ILE A 324 -7.30 -6.92 10.72
C ILE A 324 -6.52 -7.42 9.51
N MET A 325 -6.23 -6.51 8.59
CA MET A 325 -5.37 -6.79 7.44
C MET A 325 -3.89 -6.81 7.84
N GLY A 326 -3.50 -5.89 8.71
CA GLY A 326 -2.11 -5.76 9.14
C GLY A 326 -1.90 -4.67 10.16
N TYR A 327 -0.64 -4.47 10.48
CA TYR A 327 -0.18 -3.45 11.42
C TYR A 327 0.86 -2.59 10.73
N MET A 328 0.73 -1.27 10.84
CA MET A 328 1.75 -0.34 10.40
C MET A 328 2.71 -0.06 11.56
N ALA A 329 3.99 -0.21 11.29
CA ALA A 329 5.07 0.12 12.21
C ALA A 329 6.14 0.92 11.48
N GLY A 330 6.89 1.72 12.23
CA GLY A 330 7.97 2.52 11.70
C GLY A 330 9.01 2.87 12.74
N SER A 331 10.12 3.42 12.28
CA SER A 331 11.27 3.73 13.12
C SER A 331 11.09 5.02 13.94
N SER A 332 10.15 5.88 13.58
CA SER A 332 9.90 7.17 14.23
C SER A 332 8.41 7.39 14.48
N HIS A 333 7.77 8.30 13.76
CA HIS A 333 6.35 8.64 13.91
C HIS A 333 5.58 8.39 12.60
N PRO A 334 4.24 8.22 12.66
CA PRO A 334 3.46 8.06 11.45
C PRO A 334 3.44 9.35 10.62
N PRO A 335 3.25 9.26 9.30
CA PRO A 335 3.04 10.44 8.47
C PRO A 335 1.87 11.27 8.95
N THR A 336 1.97 12.58 8.76
CA THR A 336 0.85 13.49 9.01
C THR A 336 -0.23 13.26 7.95
N VAL A 337 -1.39 12.76 8.36
CA VAL A 337 -2.55 12.52 7.50
C VAL A 337 -3.80 13.08 8.15
N ASN A 338 -4.68 13.69 7.35
CA ASN A 338 -5.98 14.11 7.83
C ASN A 338 -6.96 12.93 7.82
N TYR A 339 -6.89 12.12 8.87
CA TYR A 339 -7.70 10.90 9.00
C TYR A 339 -9.21 11.15 9.04
N LYS A 340 -9.65 12.36 9.42
CA LYS A 340 -11.08 12.73 9.41
C LYS A 340 -11.68 12.75 8.02
N LYS A 341 -10.83 12.94 7.00
CA LYS A 341 -11.25 12.96 5.59
C LYS A 341 -11.01 11.64 4.87
N THR A 342 -10.47 10.62 5.55
CA THR A 342 -10.04 9.37 4.92
C THR A 342 -11.04 8.25 5.22
N TYR A 343 -11.85 7.85 4.25
CA TYR A 343 -12.87 6.80 4.35
C TYR A 343 -12.41 5.48 3.75
N ALA A 344 -11.54 5.52 2.75
CA ALA A 344 -10.80 4.37 2.29
C ALA A 344 -9.40 4.79 1.83
N ASN A 345 -8.43 3.95 2.14
CA ASN A 345 -7.02 4.22 1.92
C ASN A 345 -6.52 3.70 0.58
N THR A 346 -5.48 4.34 0.06
CA THR A 346 -4.71 3.79 -1.05
C THR A 346 -3.84 2.64 -0.56
N PRO A 347 -3.46 1.69 -1.44
CA PRO A 347 -2.69 0.50 -1.05
C PRO A 347 -1.30 0.81 -0.47
N TYR A 348 -0.74 2.00 -0.70
CA TYR A 348 0.67 2.33 -0.47
C TYR A 348 0.93 3.63 0.26
N THR A 349 -0.06 4.29 0.77
CA THR A 349 0.10 5.68 1.25
C THR A 349 -0.52 5.94 2.61
N THR A 350 -0.62 4.91 3.41
CA THR A 350 -1.12 5.05 4.78
C THR A 350 -0.30 4.30 5.79
#